data_af784d580b82ece2cbbf347e4b900099
#
_entry.id   af784d580b82ece2cbbf347e4b900099
#
_cell.length_a   1.000
_cell.length_b   1.000
_cell.length_c   1.000
_cell.angle_alpha   90.00
_cell.angle_beta   90.00
_cell.angle_gamma   90.00
#
_symmetry.space_group_name_H-M   'P 1'
#
loop_
_entity.id
_entity.type
_entity.pdbx_description
1 polymer ?
#
loop_
_entity_poly.entity_id
_entity_poly.type
_entity_poly.pdbx_seq_one_letter_code
_entity_poly.pdbx_strand_id
1 'polypeptide(L)'
;MSLNYCIIGKRIRNYRQMRNLSQSIVAERIDKSATYISYIECGSKHPSLETLVDLANLLGVTADMLLGENLDHTRLVLEMEFYQILHDCAEEEKRFLVEAARALKVILRSDKQ
;
A
#
# COMPACT_ATOMS: atom_id res chain seq x y z
N MET A 1 21.67 9.40 3.97
CA MET A 1 20.23 9.38 3.64
C MET A 1 19.43 8.96 4.84
N SER A 2 18.35 9.65 5.16
CA SER A 2 17.43 9.25 6.21
C SER A 2 16.05 8.97 5.62
N LEU A 3 15.37 7.99 6.22
CA LEU A 3 14.01 7.65 5.80
C LEU A 3 13.03 8.72 6.28
N ASN A 4 12.04 9.00 5.45
CA ASN A 4 10.95 9.87 5.85
C ASN A 4 9.82 9.03 6.46
N TYR A 5 9.81 8.92 7.78
CA TYR A 5 8.85 8.10 8.50
C TYR A 5 7.43 8.66 8.46
N CYS A 6 7.27 9.95 8.23
CA CYS A 6 5.95 10.54 8.04
C CYS A 6 5.29 10.02 6.76
N ILE A 7 6.07 9.88 5.68
CA ILE A 7 5.56 9.32 4.42
C ILE A 7 5.22 7.85 4.60
N ILE A 8 6.09 7.08 5.26
CA ILE A 8 5.85 5.66 5.51
C ILE A 8 4.56 5.50 6.33
N GLY A 9 4.42 6.26 7.40
CA GLY A 9 3.24 6.23 8.25
C GLY A 9 1.96 6.57 7.51
N LYS A 10 2.02 7.58 6.66
CA LYS A 10 0.88 7.99 5.83
C LYS A 10 0.47 6.89 4.86
N ARG A 11 1.42 6.20 4.25
CA ARG A 11 1.14 5.08 3.35
C ARG A 11 0.49 3.92 4.10
N ILE A 12 1.01 3.59 5.28
CA ILE A 12 0.42 2.55 6.13
C ILE A 12 -1.03 2.90 6.44
N ARG A 13 -1.29 4.15 6.85
CA ARG A 13 -2.64 4.61 7.15
C ARG A 13 -3.57 4.50 5.93
N ASN A 14 -3.10 4.94 4.77
CA ASN A 14 -3.89 4.92 3.55
C ASN A 14 -4.28 3.49 3.17
N TYR A 15 -3.33 2.56 3.16
CA TYR A 15 -3.62 1.15 2.84
C TYR A 15 -4.52 0.51 3.89
N ARG A 16 -4.36 0.87 5.18
CA ARG A 16 -5.24 0.40 6.24
C ARG A 16 -6.69 0.85 5.99
N GLN A 17 -6.87 2.13 5.70
CA GLN A 17 -8.20 2.70 5.44
C GLN A 17 -8.84 2.10 4.20
N MET A 18 -8.07 1.84 3.15
CA MET A 18 -8.56 1.20 1.94
C MET A 18 -9.08 -0.21 2.19
N ARG A 19 -8.56 -0.89 3.20
CA ARG A 19 -9.04 -2.21 3.61
C ARG A 19 -10.10 -2.15 4.68
N ASN A 20 -10.55 -0.96 5.06
CA ASN A 20 -11.57 -0.74 6.07
C ASN A 20 -11.19 -1.36 7.44
N LEU A 21 -9.90 -1.29 7.77
CA LEU A 21 -9.39 -1.78 9.06
C LEU A 21 -9.18 -0.60 10.01
N SER A 22 -9.56 -0.80 11.28
CA SER A 22 -9.25 0.17 12.32
C SER A 22 -7.81 -0.01 12.81
N GLN A 23 -7.27 1.00 13.46
CA GLN A 23 -5.97 0.89 14.11
C GLN A 23 -5.95 -0.25 15.13
N SER A 24 -7.05 -0.42 15.87
CA SER A 24 -7.16 -1.48 16.88
C SER A 24 -7.09 -2.87 16.27
N ILE A 25 -7.76 -3.09 15.15
CA ILE A 25 -7.75 -4.39 14.47
C ILE A 25 -6.35 -4.69 13.92
N VAL A 26 -5.71 -3.72 13.30
CA VAL A 26 -4.34 -3.88 12.80
C VAL A 26 -3.40 -4.23 13.94
N ALA A 27 -3.48 -3.48 15.04
CA ALA A 27 -2.65 -3.69 16.22
C ALA A 27 -2.82 -5.10 16.77
N GLU A 28 -4.07 -5.55 16.92
CA GLU A 28 -4.36 -6.89 17.42
C GLU A 28 -3.73 -7.98 16.54
N ARG A 29 -3.82 -7.84 15.23
CA ARG A 29 -3.34 -8.85 14.29
C ARG A 29 -1.82 -8.94 14.21
N ILE A 30 -1.11 -7.89 14.58
CA ILE A 30 0.36 -7.90 14.61
C ILE A 30 0.91 -7.86 16.03
N ASP A 31 0.06 -8.10 17.03
CA ASP A 31 0.43 -8.18 18.45
C ASP A 31 1.09 -6.89 18.96
N LYS A 32 0.47 -5.76 18.67
CA LYS A 32 0.89 -4.44 19.11
C LYS A 32 -0.30 -3.68 19.68
N SER A 33 -0.06 -2.51 20.27
CA SER A 33 -1.12 -1.64 20.78
C SER A 33 -1.63 -0.70 19.68
N ALA A 34 -2.89 -0.29 19.79
CA ALA A 34 -3.46 0.71 18.88
C ALA A 34 -2.71 2.04 18.98
N THR A 35 -2.25 2.40 20.17
CA THR A 35 -1.43 3.59 20.39
C THR A 35 -0.14 3.54 19.58
N TYR A 36 0.51 2.37 19.56
CA TYR A 36 1.72 2.16 18.78
C TYR A 36 1.47 2.36 17.28
N ILE A 37 0.37 1.78 16.77
CA ILE A 37 0.00 1.95 15.36
C ILE A 37 -0.25 3.44 15.05
N SER A 38 -0.94 4.13 15.95
CA SER A 38 -1.17 5.58 15.79
C SER A 38 0.14 6.35 15.66
N TYR A 39 1.11 6.04 16.51
CA TYR A 39 2.43 6.70 16.47
C TYR A 39 3.19 6.39 15.18
N ILE A 40 3.10 5.17 14.69
CA ILE A 40 3.72 4.80 13.40
C ILE A 40 3.07 5.60 12.27
N GLU A 41 1.76 5.68 12.25
CA GLU A 41 1.03 6.39 11.18
C GLU A 41 1.31 7.89 11.19
N CYS A 42 1.59 8.46 12.35
CA CYS A 42 1.98 9.87 12.48
C CYS A 42 3.46 10.11 12.22
N GLY A 43 4.27 9.08 12.10
CA GLY A 43 5.71 9.22 11.92
C GLY A 43 6.48 9.49 13.19
N SER A 44 5.82 9.45 14.36
CA SER A 44 6.50 9.71 15.65
C SER A 44 7.23 8.51 16.21
N LYS A 45 6.93 7.31 15.72
CA LYS A 45 7.70 6.10 16.03
C LYS A 45 8.07 5.38 14.76
N HIS A 46 9.23 4.74 14.79
CA HIS A 46 9.75 3.98 13.65
C HIS A 46 9.39 2.52 13.81
N PRO A 47 8.70 1.91 12.85
CA PRO A 47 8.45 0.48 12.93
C PRO A 47 9.77 -0.28 12.82
N SER A 48 9.90 -1.38 13.56
CA SER A 48 10.98 -2.31 13.34
C SER A 48 10.82 -2.96 11.97
N LEU A 49 11.87 -3.58 11.45
CA LEU A 49 11.81 -4.28 10.19
C LEU A 49 10.75 -5.39 10.23
N GLU A 50 10.67 -6.14 11.34
CA GLU A 50 9.66 -7.17 11.52
C GLU A 50 8.25 -6.60 11.51
N THR A 51 8.03 -5.50 12.22
CA THR A 51 6.73 -4.83 12.23
C THR A 51 6.34 -4.36 10.83
N LEU A 52 7.30 -3.82 10.08
CA LEU A 52 7.05 -3.37 8.72
C LEU A 52 6.61 -4.54 7.83
N VAL A 53 7.28 -5.68 7.94
CA VAL A 53 6.91 -6.89 7.19
C VAL A 53 5.52 -7.38 7.59
N ASP A 54 5.23 -7.40 8.89
CA ASP A 54 3.91 -7.80 9.39
C ASP A 54 2.81 -6.88 8.84
N LEU A 55 3.07 -5.58 8.83
CA LEU A 55 2.12 -4.61 8.25
C LEU A 55 1.92 -4.83 6.76
N ALA A 56 3.00 -5.03 6.01
CA ALA A 56 2.91 -5.28 4.58
C ALA A 56 2.07 -6.53 4.28
N ASN A 57 2.32 -7.61 5.00
CA ASN A 57 1.57 -8.86 4.84
C ASN A 57 0.10 -8.69 5.19
N LEU A 58 -0.19 -8.01 6.29
CA LEU A 58 -1.56 -7.77 6.72
C LEU A 58 -2.33 -6.91 5.73
N LEU A 59 -1.68 -5.86 5.23
CA LEU A 59 -2.29 -4.91 4.30
C LEU A 59 -2.31 -5.41 2.86
N GLY A 60 -1.63 -6.52 2.57
CA GLY A 60 -1.59 -7.08 1.22
C GLY A 60 -0.79 -6.25 0.24
N VAL A 61 0.23 -5.57 0.73
CA VAL A 61 1.12 -4.72 -0.09
C VAL A 61 2.56 -5.18 0.07
N THR A 62 3.44 -4.71 -0.80
CA THR A 62 4.87 -4.99 -0.67
C THR A 62 5.52 -4.00 0.28
N ALA A 63 6.68 -4.37 0.83
CA ALA A 63 7.47 -3.44 1.63
C ALA A 63 7.88 -2.21 0.81
N ASP A 64 8.19 -2.39 -0.47
CA ASP A 64 8.52 -1.28 -1.36
C ASP A 64 7.40 -0.26 -1.46
N MET A 65 6.15 -0.74 -1.49
CA MET A 65 4.98 0.15 -1.51
C MET A 65 4.88 1.00 -0.25
N LEU A 66 5.28 0.44 0.89
CA LEU A 66 5.30 1.20 2.14
C LEU A 66 6.49 2.15 2.22
N LEU A 67 7.63 1.76 1.68
CA LEU A 67 8.88 2.52 1.78
C LEU A 67 9.09 3.57 0.70
N GLY A 68 8.33 3.52 -0.38
CA GLY A 68 8.53 4.40 -1.54
C GLY A 68 8.52 5.87 -1.17
N GLU A 69 9.70 6.44 -0.97
CA GLU A 69 9.87 7.79 -0.43
C GLU A 69 9.67 8.90 -1.45
N ASN A 70 10.07 8.70 -2.66
CA ASN A 70 10.19 9.77 -3.64
C ASN A 70 9.08 9.76 -4.68
N LEU A 71 7.91 9.24 -4.28
CA LEU A 71 6.76 9.26 -5.17
C LEU A 71 6.06 10.61 -5.09
N ASP A 72 5.81 11.21 -6.23
CA ASP A 72 4.99 12.40 -6.23
C ASP A 72 3.53 12.05 -5.88
N HIS A 73 2.75 13.06 -5.56
CA HIS A 73 1.38 12.87 -5.09
C HIS A 73 0.50 12.19 -6.14
N THR A 74 0.66 12.56 -7.40
CA THR A 74 -0.13 12.00 -8.51
C THR A 74 0.12 10.52 -8.68
N ARG A 75 1.38 10.11 -8.65
CA ARG A 75 1.76 8.71 -8.77
C ARG A 75 1.18 7.88 -7.64
N LEU A 76 1.23 8.38 -6.41
CA LEU A 76 0.66 7.69 -5.26
C LEU A 76 -0.85 7.49 -5.44
N VAL A 77 -1.57 8.52 -5.88
CA VAL A 77 -3.02 8.45 -6.10
C VAL A 77 -3.36 7.37 -7.13
N LEU A 78 -2.62 7.33 -8.26
CA LEU A 78 -2.86 6.32 -9.30
C LEU A 78 -2.59 4.90 -8.79
N GLU A 79 -1.51 4.70 -8.03
CA GLU A 79 -1.21 3.39 -7.44
C GLU A 79 -2.33 2.95 -6.49
N MET A 80 -2.87 3.86 -5.71
CA MET A 80 -3.97 3.58 -4.80
C MET A 80 -5.25 3.23 -5.54
N GLU A 81 -5.54 3.90 -6.65
CA GLU A 81 -6.70 3.57 -7.48
C GLU A 81 -6.60 2.16 -8.05
N PHE A 82 -5.44 1.77 -8.56
CA PHE A 82 -5.22 0.40 -9.04
C PHE A 82 -5.36 -0.62 -7.91
N TYR A 83 -4.84 -0.31 -6.73
CA TYR A 83 -5.00 -1.17 -5.58
C TYR A 83 -6.48 -1.39 -5.24
N GLN A 84 -7.28 -0.33 -5.26
CA GLN A 84 -8.73 -0.44 -4.98
C GLN A 84 -9.44 -1.32 -6.00
N ILE A 85 -9.06 -1.25 -7.26
CA ILE A 85 -9.66 -2.08 -8.30
C ILE A 85 -9.38 -3.56 -8.03
N LEU A 86 -8.19 -3.90 -7.55
CA LEU A 86 -7.73 -5.28 -7.45
C LEU A 86 -7.99 -5.93 -6.10
N HIS A 87 -8.13 -5.14 -5.02
CA HIS A 87 -8.05 -5.70 -3.66
C HIS A 87 -9.19 -6.66 -3.30
N ASP A 88 -10.38 -6.50 -3.89
CA ASP A 88 -11.53 -7.37 -3.63
C ASP A 88 -11.71 -8.43 -4.71
N CYS A 89 -10.75 -8.56 -5.61
CA CYS A 89 -10.82 -9.52 -6.71
C CYS A 89 -10.24 -10.87 -6.30
N ALA A 90 -10.84 -11.95 -6.83
CA ALA A 90 -10.23 -13.27 -6.75
C ALA A 90 -8.98 -13.34 -7.64
N GLU A 91 -8.13 -14.35 -7.43
CA GLU A 91 -6.90 -14.50 -8.20
C GLU A 91 -7.13 -14.59 -9.71
N GLU A 92 -8.20 -15.26 -10.12
CA GLU A 92 -8.55 -15.38 -11.54
C GLU A 92 -8.95 -14.03 -12.13
N GLU A 93 -9.71 -13.24 -11.36
CA GLU A 93 -10.10 -11.90 -11.78
C GLU A 93 -8.89 -10.96 -11.90
N LYS A 94 -7.97 -11.03 -10.93
CA LYS A 94 -6.73 -10.25 -10.97
C LYS A 94 -5.92 -10.57 -12.22
N ARG A 95 -5.78 -11.86 -12.52
CA ARG A 95 -5.03 -12.31 -13.70
C ARG A 95 -5.64 -11.79 -14.98
N PHE A 96 -6.96 -11.86 -15.08
CA PHE A 96 -7.69 -11.34 -16.23
C PHE A 96 -7.47 -9.83 -16.40
N LEU A 97 -7.57 -9.08 -15.29
CA LEU A 97 -7.39 -7.62 -15.34
C LEU A 97 -5.97 -7.23 -15.73
N VAL A 98 -4.97 -7.95 -15.25
CA VAL A 98 -3.58 -7.71 -15.62
C VAL A 98 -3.36 -7.96 -17.11
N GLU A 99 -3.89 -9.05 -17.64
CA GLU A 99 -3.77 -9.37 -19.07
C GLU A 99 -4.52 -8.34 -19.93
N ALA A 100 -5.69 -7.91 -19.49
CA ALA A 100 -6.43 -6.86 -20.18
C ALA A 100 -5.65 -5.55 -20.22
N ALA A 101 -5.02 -5.20 -19.09
CA ALA A 101 -4.18 -3.99 -19.02
C ALA A 101 -2.99 -4.07 -19.97
N ARG A 102 -2.35 -5.23 -20.09
CA ARG A 102 -1.25 -5.43 -21.05
C ARG A 102 -1.70 -5.23 -22.48
N ALA A 103 -2.85 -5.81 -22.85
CA ALA A 103 -3.41 -5.67 -24.19
C ALA A 103 -3.71 -4.21 -24.51
N LEU A 104 -4.34 -3.49 -23.58
CA LEU A 104 -4.64 -2.08 -23.73
C LEU A 104 -3.38 -1.22 -23.86
N LYS A 105 -2.34 -1.57 -23.11
CA LYS A 105 -1.06 -0.86 -23.17
C LYS A 105 -0.42 -0.98 -24.55
N VAL A 106 -0.50 -2.14 -25.18
CA VAL A 106 0.01 -2.33 -26.54
C VAL A 106 -0.75 -1.44 -27.53
N ILE A 107 -2.07 -1.37 -27.40
CA ILE A 107 -2.91 -0.52 -28.26
C ILE A 107 -2.55 0.95 -28.08
N LEU A 108 -2.43 1.40 -26.83
CA LEU A 108 -2.05 2.78 -26.52
C LEU A 108 -0.72 3.17 -27.14
N ARG A 109 0.26 2.27 -27.10
CA ARG A 109 1.59 2.54 -27.62
C ARG A 109 1.65 2.52 -29.16
N SER A 110 0.82 1.72 -29.79
CA SER A 110 0.78 1.66 -31.25
C SER A 110 0.17 2.93 -31.86
N ASP A 111 -0.77 3.57 -31.15
CA ASP A 111 -1.41 4.79 -31.61
C ASP A 111 -0.50 6.03 -31.54
N LYS A 112 0.66 5.92 -30.91
CA LYS A 112 1.58 7.03 -30.75
C LYS A 112 2.65 7.14 -31.84
N GLN A 113 2.52 6.39 -32.89
CA GLN A 113 3.49 6.43 -33.99
C GLN A 113 3.14 7.46 -35.05
#